data_996c2fa4d0f153fc1f290a0d93c3160a
#
_entry.id   996c2fa4d0f153fc1f290a0d93c3160a
#
_cell.length_a   1.000
_cell.length_b   1.000
_cell.length_c   1.000
_cell.angle_alpha   90.00
_cell.angle_beta   90.00
_cell.angle_gamma   90.00
#
_symmetry.space_group_name_H-M   'P 1'
#
loop_
_entity.id
_entity.type
_entity.pdbx_description
1 polymer ?
#
loop_
_entity_poly.entity_id
_entity_poly.type
_entity_poly.pdbx_seq_one_letter_code
_entity_poly.pdbx_strand_id
1 'polypeptide(L)'
;MKKTIAGLVAALLLLAATPSQAAGFSFNFLPSLMTGKPSVKAEVSLSQQRMVLSVTDQSGLVKTYIWKVSTGAAGYGTPTGAWNPTWLSIDHRSKTYDNAPMPFAVFFTGGYGVHATDAVQKLGQPASHGCVRLAKANAAMFFDLVKTYGKSNTKIVVTQ
;
A
#
# COMPACT_ATOMS: atom_id res chain seq x y z
N MET A 1 -9.71 32.09 100.95
CA MET A 1 -8.62 31.80 100.04
C MET A 1 -9.18 31.03 98.83
N LYS A 2 -9.51 31.69 97.76
CA LYS A 2 -10.14 31.10 96.57
C LYS A 2 -9.15 31.27 95.43
N LYS A 3 -8.66 30.18 94.85
CA LYS A 3 -7.80 30.14 93.68
C LYS A 3 -8.69 29.95 92.46
N THR A 4 -8.69 30.95 91.59
CA THR A 4 -9.32 30.93 90.30
C THR A 4 -8.34 30.28 89.26
N ILE A 5 -8.84 29.25 88.60
CA ILE A 5 -8.11 28.58 87.46
C ILE A 5 -8.65 29.17 86.17
N ALA A 6 -7.79 29.81 85.41
CA ALA A 6 -8.11 30.31 84.10
C ALA A 6 -8.04 29.18 83.09
N GLY A 7 -9.14 28.92 82.41
CA GLY A 7 -9.21 27.95 81.35
C GLY A 7 -8.70 28.51 80.04
N LEU A 8 -7.72 27.86 79.47
CA LEU A 8 -7.15 28.17 78.10
C LEU A 8 -8.00 27.49 77.03
N VAL A 9 -8.73 28.27 76.28
CA VAL A 9 -9.47 27.73 75.13
C VAL A 9 -8.51 27.69 73.93
N ALA A 10 -8.10 26.50 73.56
CA ALA A 10 -7.32 26.30 72.32
C ALA A 10 -8.28 26.25 71.12
N ALA A 11 -8.21 27.25 70.28
CA ALA A 11 -8.90 27.28 68.99
C ALA A 11 -8.17 26.38 67.99
N LEU A 12 -8.80 25.27 67.64
CA LEU A 12 -8.30 24.35 66.60
C LEU A 12 -8.67 24.90 65.21
N LEU A 13 -7.69 25.46 64.50
CA LEU A 13 -7.85 25.84 63.09
C LEU A 13 -7.84 24.55 62.24
N LEU A 14 -8.98 24.16 61.69
CA LEU A 14 -9.07 23.19 60.63
C LEU A 14 -8.64 23.84 59.32
N LEU A 15 -7.42 23.53 58.83
CA LEU A 15 -7.06 23.77 57.45
C LEU A 15 -7.83 22.79 56.54
N ALA A 16 -8.81 23.32 55.85
CA ALA A 16 -9.45 22.61 54.75
C ALA A 16 -8.47 22.48 53.59
N ALA A 17 -7.92 21.29 53.37
CA ALA A 17 -7.15 20.98 52.16
C ALA A 17 -8.11 20.90 50.99
N THR A 18 -8.02 21.89 50.08
CA THR A 18 -8.70 21.81 48.79
C THR A 18 -8.07 20.75 47.92
N PRO A 19 -8.85 19.83 47.33
CA PRO A 19 -8.28 18.88 46.38
C PRO A 19 -7.84 19.64 45.14
N SER A 20 -6.54 19.62 44.86
CA SER A 20 -5.99 20.08 43.61
C SER A 20 -6.56 19.18 42.48
N GLN A 21 -7.48 19.73 41.70
CA GLN A 21 -7.91 19.11 40.47
C GLN A 21 -6.71 19.17 39.50
N ALA A 22 -5.98 18.06 39.43
CA ALA A 22 -5.08 17.81 38.34
C ALA A 22 -5.94 17.81 37.07
N ALA A 23 -5.86 18.86 36.27
CA ALA A 23 -6.41 18.90 34.94
C ALA A 23 -5.76 17.74 34.14
N GLY A 24 -6.47 16.62 34.08
CA GLY A 24 -6.10 15.51 33.22
C GLY A 24 -6.09 16.02 31.79
N PHE A 25 -4.90 16.28 31.24
CA PHE A 25 -4.73 16.39 29.81
C PHE A 25 -5.06 15.02 29.21
N SER A 26 -6.34 14.82 28.87
CA SER A 26 -6.72 13.78 27.94
C SER A 26 -6.10 14.11 26.60
N PHE A 27 -4.94 13.54 26.34
CA PHE A 27 -4.45 13.40 24.99
C PHE A 27 -5.44 12.48 24.25
N ASN A 28 -6.54 13.05 23.77
CA ASN A 28 -7.29 12.46 22.67
C ASN A 28 -6.36 12.52 21.47
N PHE A 29 -5.43 11.58 21.39
CA PHE A 29 -4.69 11.29 20.18
C PHE A 29 -5.74 10.88 19.15
N LEU A 30 -6.15 11.81 18.31
CA LEU A 30 -7.06 11.57 17.20
C LEU A 30 -6.34 10.62 16.23
N PRO A 31 -6.74 9.34 16.13
CA PRO A 31 -6.14 8.42 15.15
C PRO A 31 -6.49 8.81 13.70
N SER A 32 -7.30 9.86 13.54
CA SER A 32 -7.87 10.27 12.25
C SER A 32 -6.91 11.02 11.31
N LEU A 33 -5.72 11.41 11.76
CA LEU A 33 -4.78 12.20 10.95
C LEU A 33 -3.74 11.38 10.19
N MET A 34 -3.71 10.03 10.33
CA MET A 34 -2.73 9.16 9.69
C MET A 34 -3.33 7.96 8.94
N THR A 35 -4.60 7.97 8.62
CA THR A 35 -5.19 6.90 7.80
C THR A 35 -5.10 7.25 6.32
N GLY A 36 -3.93 7.08 5.74
CA GLY A 36 -3.82 6.98 4.29
C GLY A 36 -4.65 5.79 3.84
N LYS A 37 -5.51 5.97 2.82
CA LYS A 37 -6.24 4.83 2.27
C LYS A 37 -5.22 3.82 1.72
N PRO A 38 -5.20 2.57 2.22
CA PRO A 38 -4.25 1.57 1.75
C PRO A 38 -4.38 1.40 0.24
N SER A 39 -3.27 1.43 -0.49
CA SER A 39 -3.30 1.41 -1.95
C SER A 39 -2.04 0.81 -2.57
N VAL A 40 -2.18 0.33 -3.79
CA VAL A 40 -1.09 -0.17 -4.63
C VAL A 40 -1.09 0.61 -5.94
N LYS A 41 0.05 1.21 -6.30
CA LYS A 41 0.23 1.89 -7.58
C LYS A 41 1.41 1.28 -8.32
N ALA A 42 1.15 0.74 -9.51
CA ALA A 42 2.15 0.19 -10.42
C ALA A 42 2.30 1.13 -11.62
N GLU A 43 3.44 1.81 -11.74
CA GLU A 43 3.76 2.73 -12.84
C GLU A 43 4.78 2.08 -13.77
N VAL A 44 4.36 1.79 -14.99
CA VAL A 44 5.18 1.15 -16.03
C VAL A 44 5.62 2.20 -17.04
N SER A 45 6.93 2.37 -17.21
CA SER A 45 7.51 3.18 -18.28
C SER A 45 7.95 2.28 -19.44
N LEU A 46 7.36 2.51 -20.61
CA LEU A 46 7.69 1.76 -21.82
C LEU A 46 9.10 2.11 -22.33
N SER A 47 9.49 3.38 -22.27
CA SER A 47 10.82 3.83 -22.68
C SER A 47 11.93 3.31 -21.76
N GLN A 48 11.67 3.18 -20.46
CA GLN A 48 12.65 2.72 -19.47
C GLN A 48 12.60 1.23 -19.21
N GLN A 49 11.59 0.52 -19.70
CA GLN A 49 11.34 -0.90 -19.47
C GLN A 49 11.43 -1.25 -17.98
N ARG A 50 10.77 -0.45 -17.16
CA ARG A 50 10.71 -0.67 -15.70
C ARG A 50 9.33 -0.37 -15.15
N MET A 51 9.04 -0.99 -14.02
CA MET A 51 7.88 -0.71 -13.18
C MET A 51 8.35 -0.13 -11.86
N VAL A 52 7.73 0.97 -11.43
CA VAL A 52 7.79 1.49 -10.06
C VAL A 52 6.51 1.06 -9.36
N LEU A 53 6.64 0.25 -8.31
CA LEU A 53 5.51 -0.20 -7.50
C LEU A 53 5.55 0.51 -6.15
N SER A 54 4.54 1.32 -5.87
CA SER A 54 4.34 2.00 -4.58
C SER A 54 3.19 1.34 -3.82
N VAL A 55 3.44 0.96 -2.58
CA VAL A 55 2.46 0.34 -1.68
C VAL A 55 2.30 1.23 -0.47
N THR A 56 1.10 1.80 -0.30
CA THR A 56 0.73 2.59 0.88
C THR A 56 -0.05 1.71 1.84
N ASP A 57 0.41 1.57 3.08
CA ASP A 57 -0.30 0.81 4.10
C ASP A 57 -1.35 1.65 4.85
N GLN A 58 -2.03 1.07 5.84
CA GLN A 58 -3.06 1.75 6.64
C GLN A 58 -2.51 2.90 7.48
N SER A 59 -1.21 2.91 7.80
CA SER A 59 -0.56 3.99 8.53
C SER A 59 -0.15 5.15 7.62
N GLY A 60 -0.29 5.00 6.29
CA GLY A 60 0.19 5.95 5.31
C GLY A 60 1.68 5.78 4.96
N LEU A 61 2.35 4.75 5.51
CA LEU A 61 3.73 4.42 5.14
C LEU A 61 3.78 3.91 3.69
N VAL A 62 4.68 4.48 2.89
CA VAL A 62 4.88 4.09 1.50
C VAL A 62 6.15 3.26 1.34
N LYS A 63 5.99 2.05 0.79
CA LYS A 63 7.11 1.21 0.33
C LYS A 63 7.19 1.24 -1.18
N THR A 64 8.37 1.43 -1.73
CA THR A 64 8.60 1.51 -3.18
C THR A 64 9.55 0.41 -3.64
N TYR A 65 9.18 -0.23 -4.75
CA TYR A 65 10.00 -1.25 -5.43
C TYR A 65 10.20 -0.83 -6.88
N ILE A 66 11.38 -1.10 -7.44
CA ILE A 66 11.70 -0.80 -8.84
C ILE A 66 12.13 -2.10 -9.51
N TRP A 67 11.40 -2.50 -10.55
CA TRP A 67 11.61 -3.76 -11.25
C TRP A 67 11.80 -3.55 -12.75
N LYS A 68 12.70 -4.32 -13.36
CA LYS A 68 12.77 -4.44 -14.81
C LYS A 68 11.52 -5.16 -15.33
N VAL A 69 10.95 -4.67 -16.42
CA VAL A 69 9.84 -5.31 -17.12
C VAL A 69 10.22 -5.63 -18.56
N SER A 70 9.40 -6.43 -19.22
CA SER A 70 9.42 -6.55 -20.67
C SER A 70 8.02 -6.27 -21.18
N THR A 71 7.87 -5.24 -22.03
CA THR A 71 6.59 -4.82 -22.59
C THR A 71 6.49 -5.21 -24.07
N GLY A 72 5.43 -4.79 -24.76
CA GLY A 72 5.18 -5.12 -26.15
C GLY A 72 6.34 -4.79 -27.08
N ALA A 73 6.74 -5.76 -27.91
CA ALA A 73 7.69 -5.56 -29.01
C ALA A 73 7.09 -4.67 -30.11
N ALA A 74 7.90 -4.29 -31.08
CA ALA A 74 7.44 -3.59 -32.28
C ALA A 74 6.28 -4.34 -32.95
N GLY A 75 5.20 -3.66 -33.24
CA GLY A 75 3.96 -4.25 -33.77
C GLY A 75 3.00 -4.84 -32.71
N TYR A 76 3.41 -4.93 -31.44
CA TYR A 76 2.63 -5.46 -30.31
C TYR A 76 2.56 -4.47 -29.15
N GLY A 77 2.12 -3.26 -29.41
CA GLY A 77 2.14 -2.18 -28.41
C GLY A 77 1.43 -2.53 -27.10
N THR A 78 2.05 -2.20 -25.98
CA THR A 78 1.36 -2.16 -24.68
C THR A 78 0.55 -0.86 -24.62
N PRO A 79 -0.76 -0.90 -24.33
CA PRO A 79 -1.57 0.31 -24.28
C PRO A 79 -1.12 1.23 -23.12
N THR A 80 -1.04 2.54 -23.40
CA THR A 80 -0.77 3.59 -22.42
C THR A 80 -2.08 4.08 -21.81
N GLY A 81 -2.07 4.39 -20.51
CA GLY A 81 -3.24 4.86 -19.77
C GLY A 81 -3.19 4.47 -18.29
N ALA A 82 -4.34 4.53 -17.64
CA ALA A 82 -4.47 4.23 -16.22
C ALA A 82 -5.73 3.42 -15.93
N TRP A 83 -5.56 2.24 -15.33
CA TRP A 83 -6.63 1.28 -15.07
C TRP A 83 -6.58 0.74 -13.65
N ASN A 84 -7.72 0.24 -13.19
CA ASN A 84 -7.75 -0.69 -12.07
C ASN A 84 -7.68 -2.12 -12.62
N PRO A 85 -7.13 -3.09 -11.86
CA PRO A 85 -7.21 -4.49 -12.25
C PRO A 85 -8.65 -4.95 -12.49
N THR A 86 -8.87 -5.71 -13.56
CA THR A 86 -10.18 -6.28 -13.89
C THR A 86 -10.36 -7.65 -13.25
N TRP A 87 -9.38 -8.54 -13.41
CA TRP A 87 -9.39 -9.88 -12.83
C TRP A 87 -7.97 -10.42 -12.63
N LEU A 88 -7.85 -11.48 -11.83
CA LEU A 88 -6.59 -12.12 -11.46
C LEU A 88 -6.67 -13.62 -11.76
N SER A 89 -5.53 -14.19 -12.18
CA SER A 89 -5.40 -15.64 -12.37
C SER A 89 -4.00 -16.10 -11.98
N ILE A 90 -3.91 -17.06 -11.07
CA ILE A 90 -2.62 -17.52 -10.54
C ILE A 90 -1.84 -18.35 -11.57
N ASP A 91 -2.57 -19.11 -12.39
CA ASP A 91 -2.01 -20.01 -13.43
C ASP A 91 -2.75 -19.82 -14.75
N HIS A 92 -2.60 -18.61 -15.34
CA HIS A 92 -3.22 -18.31 -16.61
C HIS A 92 -2.39 -18.79 -17.78
N ARG A 93 -3.09 -19.19 -18.85
CA ARG A 93 -2.50 -19.49 -20.15
C ARG A 93 -3.17 -18.68 -21.25
N SER A 94 -2.38 -18.13 -22.15
CA SER A 94 -2.88 -17.33 -23.26
C SER A 94 -3.73 -18.18 -24.21
N LYS A 95 -4.95 -17.74 -24.51
CA LYS A 95 -5.78 -18.33 -25.55
C LYS A 95 -5.38 -17.91 -26.97
N THR A 96 -4.63 -16.79 -27.08
CA THR A 96 -4.27 -16.17 -28.36
C THR A 96 -2.87 -16.56 -28.82
N TYR A 97 -1.95 -16.83 -27.88
CA TYR A 97 -0.53 -17.03 -28.16
C TYR A 97 -0.08 -18.40 -27.68
N ASP A 98 -0.42 -19.44 -28.43
CA ASP A 98 0.09 -20.79 -28.31
C ASP A 98 0.10 -21.33 -26.86
N ASN A 99 -1.00 -21.10 -26.16
CA ASN A 99 -1.15 -21.54 -24.76
C ASN A 99 0.02 -21.11 -23.85
N ALA A 100 0.70 -19.99 -24.17
CA ALA A 100 1.84 -19.50 -23.42
C ALA A 100 1.50 -19.27 -21.95
N PRO A 101 2.36 -19.69 -21.01
CA PRO A 101 2.10 -19.51 -19.58
C PRO A 101 2.20 -18.05 -19.18
N MET A 102 1.26 -17.61 -18.35
CA MET A 102 1.15 -16.27 -17.77
C MET A 102 0.91 -16.37 -16.25
N PRO A 103 1.84 -16.95 -15.46
CA PRO A 103 1.63 -17.14 -14.04
C PRO A 103 1.48 -15.79 -13.31
N PHE A 104 0.68 -15.78 -12.24
CA PHE A 104 0.42 -14.59 -11.43
C PHE A 104 -0.11 -13.41 -12.26
N ALA A 105 -1.02 -13.68 -13.18
CA ALA A 105 -1.56 -12.66 -14.09
C ALA A 105 -2.55 -11.72 -13.38
N VAL A 106 -2.31 -10.43 -13.50
CA VAL A 106 -3.19 -9.32 -13.10
C VAL A 106 -3.59 -8.58 -14.37
N PHE A 107 -4.82 -8.80 -14.84
CA PHE A 107 -5.33 -8.17 -16.05
C PHE A 107 -5.89 -6.78 -15.76
N PHE A 108 -5.71 -5.84 -16.70
CA PHE A 108 -6.13 -4.44 -16.51
C PHE A 108 -6.97 -3.87 -17.68
N THR A 109 -6.74 -4.26 -18.93
CA THR A 109 -7.57 -3.81 -20.07
C THR A 109 -7.45 -4.79 -21.24
N GLY A 110 -8.54 -5.05 -21.97
CA GLY A 110 -8.54 -5.73 -23.28
C GLY A 110 -7.74 -7.04 -23.36
N GLY A 111 -7.59 -7.79 -22.31
CA GLY A 111 -6.74 -8.98 -22.25
C GLY A 111 -5.25 -8.69 -21.96
N TYR A 112 -4.84 -7.45 -21.82
CA TYR A 112 -3.50 -7.08 -21.36
C TYR A 112 -3.38 -7.24 -19.85
N GLY A 113 -2.25 -7.82 -19.42
CA GLY A 113 -1.98 -8.08 -18.02
C GLY A 113 -0.51 -7.88 -17.65
N VAL A 114 -0.28 -7.82 -16.35
CA VAL A 114 1.05 -7.94 -15.73
C VAL A 114 1.17 -9.39 -15.25
N HIS A 115 2.22 -10.11 -15.67
CA HIS A 115 2.39 -11.53 -15.31
C HIS A 115 3.86 -11.95 -15.25
N ALA A 116 4.15 -13.13 -14.72
CA ALA A 116 5.49 -13.69 -14.71
C ALA A 116 5.94 -14.19 -16.08
N THR A 117 7.26 -14.22 -16.29
CA THR A 117 7.89 -14.83 -17.44
C THR A 117 9.10 -15.66 -17.04
N ASP A 118 9.34 -16.76 -17.74
CA ASP A 118 10.58 -17.54 -17.64
C ASP A 118 11.70 -16.95 -18.52
N ALA A 119 11.36 -16.09 -19.49
CA ALA A 119 12.32 -15.38 -20.34
C ALA A 119 12.91 -14.14 -19.63
N VAL A 120 13.51 -14.36 -18.45
CA VAL A 120 14.04 -13.29 -17.58
C VAL A 120 15.17 -12.48 -18.22
N GLN A 121 15.90 -13.07 -19.16
CA GLN A 121 16.95 -12.41 -19.96
C GLN A 121 16.38 -11.33 -20.90
N LYS A 122 15.07 -11.32 -21.14
CA LYS A 122 14.36 -10.31 -21.94
C LYS A 122 13.83 -9.13 -21.11
N LEU A 123 13.95 -9.19 -19.77
CA LEU A 123 13.56 -8.07 -18.92
C LEU A 123 14.51 -6.88 -19.12
N GLY A 124 13.95 -5.70 -19.23
CA GLY A 124 14.64 -4.45 -19.58
C GLY A 124 14.56 -4.10 -21.07
N GLN A 125 13.84 -4.89 -21.88
CA GLN A 125 13.63 -4.61 -23.32
C GLN A 125 12.23 -5.03 -23.78
N PRO A 126 11.66 -4.37 -24.80
CA PRO A 126 10.38 -4.76 -25.41
C PRO A 126 10.51 -6.13 -26.10
N ALA A 127 9.74 -7.15 -25.63
CA ALA A 127 9.80 -8.49 -26.21
C ALA A 127 8.50 -9.29 -26.02
N SER A 128 7.41 -8.68 -25.51
CA SER A 128 6.12 -9.35 -25.34
C SER A 128 5.17 -9.08 -26.52
N HIS A 129 4.00 -9.71 -26.49
CA HIS A 129 2.89 -9.40 -27.39
C HIS A 129 1.91 -8.37 -26.74
N GLY A 130 2.45 -7.43 -25.94
CA GLY A 130 1.71 -6.32 -25.34
C GLY A 130 1.51 -6.42 -23.84
N CYS A 131 1.57 -7.61 -23.21
CA CYS A 131 1.55 -7.74 -21.76
C CYS A 131 2.84 -7.21 -21.11
N VAL A 132 2.76 -6.82 -19.85
CA VAL A 132 3.90 -6.43 -19.02
C VAL A 132 4.44 -7.66 -18.31
N ARG A 133 5.64 -8.10 -18.67
CA ARG A 133 6.29 -9.28 -18.09
C ARG A 133 7.19 -8.90 -16.93
N LEU A 134 7.18 -9.68 -15.87
CA LEU A 134 8.00 -9.55 -14.67
C LEU A 134 8.77 -10.84 -14.39
N ALA A 135 9.84 -10.74 -13.60
CA ALA A 135 10.42 -11.91 -12.94
C ALA A 135 9.37 -12.57 -12.02
N LYS A 136 9.41 -13.90 -11.90
CA LYS A 136 8.38 -14.69 -11.20
C LYS A 136 8.12 -14.21 -9.76
N ALA A 137 9.17 -13.95 -9.00
CA ALA A 137 9.03 -13.45 -7.62
C ALA A 137 8.33 -12.09 -7.54
N ASN A 138 8.64 -11.16 -8.48
CA ASN A 138 8.03 -9.83 -8.53
C ASN A 138 6.57 -9.90 -8.97
N ALA A 139 6.24 -10.77 -9.93
CA ALA A 139 4.86 -10.98 -10.36
C ALA A 139 4.01 -11.61 -9.24
N ALA A 140 4.55 -12.59 -8.50
CA ALA A 140 3.88 -13.18 -7.35
C ALA A 140 3.60 -12.11 -6.27
N MET A 141 4.61 -11.30 -5.92
CA MET A 141 4.44 -10.21 -4.95
C MET A 141 3.37 -9.21 -5.42
N PHE A 142 3.40 -8.77 -6.67
CA PHE A 142 2.39 -7.85 -7.21
C PHE A 142 1.00 -8.46 -7.17
N PHE A 143 0.84 -9.72 -7.57
CA PHE A 143 -0.41 -10.46 -7.53
C PHE A 143 -0.99 -10.52 -6.11
N ASP A 144 -0.17 -10.88 -5.11
CA ASP A 144 -0.58 -10.99 -3.71
C ASP A 144 -0.95 -9.61 -3.12
N LEU A 145 -0.23 -8.55 -3.48
CA LEU A 145 -0.58 -7.18 -3.10
C LEU A 145 -1.94 -6.78 -3.68
N VAL A 146 -2.19 -7.03 -4.98
CA VAL A 146 -3.50 -6.73 -5.59
C VAL A 146 -4.61 -7.55 -4.94
N LYS A 147 -4.37 -8.81 -4.61
CA LYS A 147 -5.32 -9.67 -3.90
C LYS A 147 -5.62 -9.15 -2.50
N THR A 148 -4.60 -8.71 -1.77
CA THR A 148 -4.71 -8.23 -0.37
C THR A 148 -5.37 -6.85 -0.29
N TYR A 149 -4.92 -5.91 -1.11
CA TYR A 149 -5.41 -4.52 -1.09
C TYR A 149 -6.71 -4.34 -1.87
N GLY A 150 -7.01 -5.26 -2.77
CA GLY A 150 -8.19 -5.24 -3.63
C GLY A 150 -7.97 -4.46 -4.94
N LYS A 151 -8.73 -4.85 -5.97
CA LYS A 151 -8.66 -4.24 -7.30
C LYS A 151 -9.01 -2.75 -7.29
N SER A 152 -9.97 -2.33 -6.50
CA SER A 152 -10.42 -0.92 -6.38
C SER A 152 -9.36 -0.01 -5.73
N ASN A 153 -8.48 -0.56 -4.92
CA ASN A 153 -7.37 0.15 -4.27
C ASN A 153 -6.05 -0.03 -5.01
N THR A 154 -6.07 -0.63 -6.18
CA THR A 154 -4.90 -0.81 -7.04
C THR A 154 -5.04 0.00 -8.31
N LYS A 155 -3.96 0.68 -8.72
CA LYS A 155 -3.85 1.43 -9.96
C LYS A 155 -2.66 0.93 -10.77
N ILE A 156 -2.89 0.65 -12.06
CA ILE A 156 -1.85 0.33 -13.03
C ILE A 156 -1.80 1.48 -14.02
N VAL A 157 -0.66 2.13 -14.13
CA VAL A 157 -0.41 3.27 -15.02
C VAL A 157 0.69 2.88 -15.99
N VAL A 158 0.45 3.01 -17.29
CA VAL A 158 1.44 2.75 -18.35
C VAL A 158 1.69 4.04 -19.10
N THR A 159 2.94 4.45 -19.17
CA THR A 159 3.42 5.64 -19.87
C THR A 159 4.51 5.29 -20.89
N GLN A 160 4.84 6.22 -21.78
CA GLN A 160 5.99 6.10 -22.69
C GLN A 160 7.33 6.09 -21.94
#